data_9312b9d32beac5c6b6bd3715c0ca013a
#
_entry.id   9312b9d32beac5c6b6bd3715c0ca013a
#
_cell.length_a   1.000
_cell.length_b   1.000
_cell.length_c   1.000
_cell.angle_alpha   90.00
_cell.angle_beta   90.00
_cell.angle_gamma   90.00
#
_symmetry.space_group_name_H-M   'P 1'
#
loop_
_entity.id
_entity.type
_entity.pdbx_description
1 polymer ?
#
loop_
_entity_poly.entity_id
_entity_poly.type
_entity_poly.pdbx_seq_one_letter_code
_entity_poly.pdbx_strand_id
1 'polypeptide(L)'
;YGFMIRVRMPGGVCTPQQWLQLDDVVEKYAGIKSLKITTRQTVQYHMILKRDMKRAMQGINKSMLDTIAACGDVNRNVMCSPNLHREKVDVVMAQISKKLSESLLPRMNAYHEIWLDKGTDSSSKLLVGGALQDYEPLYGPYYLPRKFKIAMALPPRNDVDVFAHDVALVAIANKDHTELLGFNVGIGGGMGVTHSMKDRKST
;
A
#
# COMPACT_ATOMS: atom_id res chain seq x y z
N TYR A 1 -9.32 -0.11 22.98
CA TYR A 1 -8.60 -0.72 21.86
C TYR A 1 -7.78 0.35 21.13
N GLY A 2 -6.52 0.02 20.80
CA GLY A 2 -5.64 0.82 19.97
C GLY A 2 -5.58 0.24 18.56
N PHE A 3 -5.60 1.11 17.56
CA PHE A 3 -5.56 0.74 16.16
C PHE A 3 -4.20 1.05 15.55
N MET A 4 -3.84 0.31 14.51
CA MET A 4 -2.71 0.59 13.66
C MET A 4 -3.20 1.19 12.34
N ILE A 5 -2.64 2.32 11.95
CA ILE A 5 -2.88 2.93 10.64
C ILE A 5 -1.60 2.80 9.82
N ARG A 6 -1.72 2.43 8.57
CA ARG A 6 -0.60 2.37 7.62
C ARG A 6 -0.85 3.37 6.51
N VAL A 7 0.18 4.13 6.16
CA VAL A 7 0.14 5.09 5.07
C VAL A 7 0.53 4.40 3.75
N ARG A 8 -0.05 4.82 2.64
CA ARG A 8 0.38 4.43 1.29
C ARG A 8 1.42 5.44 0.81
N MET A 9 2.59 4.96 0.43
CA MET A 9 3.73 5.79 0.02
C MET A 9 4.52 5.04 -1.06
N PRO A 10 4.07 5.03 -2.31
CA PRO A 10 4.70 4.27 -3.40
C PRO A 10 6.16 4.67 -3.60
N GLY A 11 7.03 3.67 -3.72
CA GLY A 11 8.47 3.85 -3.84
C GLY A 11 9.15 4.49 -2.62
N GLY A 12 8.42 4.66 -1.52
CA GLY A 12 8.94 5.31 -0.30
C GLY A 12 9.17 6.81 -0.44
N VAL A 13 8.61 7.44 -1.46
CA VAL A 13 8.83 8.87 -1.74
C VAL A 13 7.96 9.74 -0.86
N CYS A 14 8.59 10.62 -0.11
CA CYS A 14 7.93 11.56 0.80
C CYS A 14 8.68 12.90 0.78
N THR A 15 7.94 13.99 0.63
CA THR A 15 8.54 15.32 0.74
C THR A 15 8.79 15.70 2.21
N PRO A 16 9.71 16.64 2.49
CA PRO A 16 9.92 17.13 3.85
C PRO A 16 8.64 17.64 4.52
N GLN A 17 7.79 18.34 3.78
CA GLN A 17 6.51 18.84 4.28
C GLN A 17 5.54 17.72 4.63
N GLN A 18 5.49 16.67 3.80
CA GLN A 18 4.70 15.48 4.10
C GLN A 18 5.22 14.79 5.36
N TRP A 19 6.53 14.65 5.49
CA TRP A 19 7.14 14.05 6.67
C TRP A 19 6.80 14.80 7.96
N LEU A 20 6.93 16.12 7.96
CA LEU A 20 6.57 16.96 9.09
C LEU A 20 5.08 16.82 9.47
N GLN A 21 4.20 16.73 8.46
CA GLN A 21 2.78 16.52 8.71
C GLN A 21 2.50 15.12 9.29
N LEU A 22 3.23 14.08 8.84
CA LEU A 22 3.11 12.74 9.41
C LEU A 22 3.61 12.69 10.86
N ASP A 23 4.68 13.41 11.16
CA ASP A 23 5.23 13.55 12.51
C ASP A 23 4.25 14.26 13.45
N ASP A 24 3.63 15.35 13.00
CA ASP A 24 2.59 16.06 13.74
C ASP A 24 1.41 15.14 14.12
N VAL A 25 1.01 14.24 13.21
CA VAL A 25 -0.04 13.25 13.48
C VAL A 25 0.40 12.25 14.57
N VAL A 26 1.65 11.81 14.56
CA VAL A 26 2.22 10.94 15.61
C VAL A 26 2.13 11.61 16.97
N GLU A 27 2.64 12.83 17.04
CA GLU A 27 2.68 13.58 18.30
C GLU A 27 1.30 13.85 18.88
N LYS A 28 0.33 14.11 18.03
CA LYS A 28 -1.03 14.43 18.49
C LYS A 28 -1.89 13.22 18.83
N TYR A 29 -1.80 12.16 18.02
CA TYR A 29 -2.82 11.10 18.05
C TYR A 29 -2.30 9.69 18.31
N ALA A 30 -1.01 9.41 18.12
CA ALA A 30 -0.49 8.09 18.39
C ALA A 30 -0.21 7.89 19.90
N GLY A 31 -0.69 6.80 20.45
CA GLY A 31 -0.40 6.45 21.84
C GLY A 31 1.07 6.12 22.07
N ILE A 32 1.73 5.54 21.05
CA ILE A 32 3.18 5.41 20.99
C ILE A 32 3.69 6.58 20.15
N LYS A 33 4.34 7.53 20.78
CA LYS A 33 4.88 8.73 20.14
C LYS A 33 6.08 8.41 19.24
N SER A 34 5.88 7.50 18.29
CA SER A 34 6.92 7.14 17.33
C SER A 34 6.31 6.69 16.01
N LEU A 35 6.87 7.17 14.92
CA LEU A 35 6.56 6.74 13.57
C LEU A 35 7.34 5.46 13.26
N LYS A 36 6.65 4.40 12.85
CA LYS A 36 7.29 3.13 12.50
C LYS A 36 7.51 3.07 10.99
N ILE A 37 8.76 3.10 10.57
CA ILE A 37 9.14 2.85 9.17
C ILE A 37 9.05 1.34 8.93
N THR A 38 8.49 0.97 7.78
CA THR A 38 8.28 -0.43 7.41
C THR A 38 9.24 -0.89 6.32
N THR A 39 9.45 -2.21 6.23
CA THR A 39 10.21 -2.83 5.13
C THR A 39 9.57 -2.62 3.75
N ARG A 40 8.31 -2.14 3.69
CA ARG A 40 7.64 -1.79 2.44
C ARG A 40 7.67 -0.31 2.13
N GLN A 41 8.72 0.39 2.58
CA GLN A 41 8.96 1.80 2.25
C GLN A 41 7.77 2.71 2.59
N THR A 42 7.13 2.47 3.72
CA THR A 42 6.03 3.29 4.22
C THR A 42 6.09 3.42 5.73
N VAL A 43 5.11 4.08 6.32
CA VAL A 43 5.06 4.34 7.74
C VAL A 43 3.78 3.79 8.37
N GLN A 44 3.87 3.50 9.66
CA GLN A 44 2.75 3.04 10.48
C GLN A 44 2.64 3.86 11.76
N TYR A 45 1.41 4.14 12.13
CA TYR A 45 1.01 4.66 13.43
C TYR A 45 0.49 3.53 14.31
N HIS A 46 0.95 3.47 15.53
CA HIS A 46 0.51 2.46 16.48
C HIS A 46 -0.26 3.09 17.64
N MET A 47 -1.23 2.37 18.17
CA MET A 47 -2.05 2.79 19.30
C MET A 47 -2.85 4.07 19.06
N ILE A 48 -3.41 4.23 17.86
CA ILE A 48 -4.42 5.26 17.62
C ILE A 48 -5.71 4.84 18.32
N LEU A 49 -6.22 5.66 19.20
CA LEU A 49 -7.49 5.39 19.88
C LEU A 49 -8.67 5.63 18.93
N LYS A 50 -9.77 4.90 19.14
CA LYS A 50 -11.00 5.03 18.32
C LYS A 50 -11.48 6.49 18.24
N ARG A 51 -11.44 7.22 19.35
CA ARG A 51 -11.85 8.63 19.43
C ARG A 51 -11.02 9.57 18.55
N ASP A 52 -9.75 9.22 18.31
CA ASP A 52 -8.78 10.04 17.58
C ASP A 52 -8.61 9.60 16.12
N MET A 53 -9.21 8.46 15.74
CA MET A 53 -9.08 7.84 14.41
C MET A 53 -9.40 8.82 13.27
N LYS A 54 -10.55 9.49 13.34
CA LYS A 54 -10.98 10.45 12.31
C LYS A 54 -9.98 11.60 12.17
N ARG A 55 -9.50 12.14 13.28
CA ARG A 55 -8.54 13.26 13.28
C ARG A 55 -7.17 12.81 12.74
N ALA A 56 -6.71 11.62 13.11
CA ALA A 56 -5.48 11.05 12.59
C ALA A 56 -5.56 10.85 11.06
N MET A 57 -6.66 10.27 10.56
CA MET A 57 -6.89 10.10 9.12
C MET A 57 -6.93 11.45 8.38
N GLN A 58 -7.62 12.43 8.93
CA GLN A 58 -7.64 13.80 8.38
C GLN A 58 -6.25 14.43 8.35
N GLY A 59 -5.45 14.19 9.40
CA GLY A 59 -4.07 14.66 9.46
C GLY A 59 -3.18 14.05 8.38
N ILE A 60 -3.32 12.74 8.15
CA ILE A 60 -2.60 12.04 7.06
C ILE A 60 -3.03 12.61 5.71
N ASN A 61 -4.33 12.75 5.46
CA ASN A 61 -4.83 13.27 4.18
C ASN A 61 -4.39 14.71 3.89
N LYS A 62 -4.18 15.54 4.93
CA LYS A 62 -3.61 16.89 4.77
C LYS A 62 -2.20 16.87 4.18
N SER A 63 -1.44 15.79 4.37
CA SER A 63 -0.14 15.63 3.73
C SER A 63 -0.22 15.23 2.25
N MET A 64 -1.43 15.11 1.69
CA MET A 64 -1.67 14.57 0.34
C MET A 64 -1.23 13.10 0.17
N LEU A 65 -1.08 12.39 1.28
CA LEU A 65 -0.95 10.95 1.34
C LEU A 65 -2.26 10.33 1.82
N ASP A 66 -2.42 9.05 1.63
CA ASP A 66 -3.61 8.32 2.02
C ASP A 66 -3.30 6.97 2.69
N THR A 67 -4.33 6.26 3.07
CA THR A 67 -4.24 4.95 3.70
C THR A 67 -4.93 3.86 2.88
N ILE A 68 -5.39 4.20 1.67
CA ILE A 68 -6.12 3.30 0.79
C ILE A 68 -5.18 2.19 0.31
N ALA A 69 -5.63 0.95 0.32
CA ALA A 69 -4.85 -0.23 -0.07
C ALA A 69 -3.52 -0.42 0.71
N ALA A 70 -3.31 0.34 1.77
CA ALA A 70 -2.16 0.14 2.65
C ALA A 70 -2.30 -1.12 3.53
N CYS A 71 -3.54 -1.61 3.71
CA CYS A 71 -3.90 -2.86 4.36
C CYS A 71 -4.99 -3.59 3.55
N GLY A 72 -5.18 -4.88 3.80
CA GLY A 72 -6.23 -5.69 3.14
C GLY A 72 -5.68 -6.64 2.08
N ASP A 73 -6.58 -7.35 1.44
CA ASP A 73 -6.31 -8.35 0.41
C ASP A 73 -6.38 -7.72 -0.98
N VAL A 74 -5.49 -6.78 -1.17
CA VAL A 74 -5.33 -5.92 -2.34
C VAL A 74 -3.85 -5.76 -2.65
N ASN A 75 -3.53 -5.12 -3.78
CA ASN A 75 -2.17 -4.67 -4.04
C ASN A 75 -1.74 -3.67 -2.96
N ARG A 76 -0.64 -3.98 -2.29
CA ARG A 76 -0.05 -3.15 -1.24
C ARG A 76 0.87 -2.09 -1.80
N ASN A 77 1.52 -1.34 -0.93
CA ASN A 77 2.50 -0.33 -1.34
C ASN A 77 3.50 -0.92 -2.34
N VAL A 78 3.64 -0.32 -3.52
CA VAL A 78 4.61 -0.74 -4.55
C VAL A 78 5.98 -0.24 -4.16
N MET A 79 6.99 -1.11 -4.24
CA MET A 79 8.36 -0.80 -3.85
C MET A 79 9.26 -0.62 -5.07
N CYS A 80 10.25 0.25 -4.94
CA CYS A 80 11.38 0.35 -5.87
C CYS A 80 12.65 0.71 -5.10
N SER A 81 13.80 0.77 -5.77
CA SER A 81 15.03 1.21 -5.13
C SER A 81 14.84 2.56 -4.42
N PRO A 82 15.25 2.71 -3.15
CA PRO A 82 15.05 3.94 -2.39
C PRO A 82 15.97 5.08 -2.80
N ASN A 83 16.98 4.82 -3.61
CA ASN A 83 17.98 5.84 -4.00
C ASN A 83 17.63 6.50 -5.34
N LEU A 84 16.70 7.43 -5.30
CA LEU A 84 16.16 8.11 -6.49
C LEU A 84 17.16 8.99 -7.25
N HIS A 85 18.29 9.34 -6.63
CA HIS A 85 19.23 10.28 -7.23
C HIS A 85 20.50 9.61 -7.78
N ARG A 86 20.57 8.31 -7.69
CA ARG A 86 21.74 7.58 -8.14
C ARG A 86 21.82 7.52 -9.65
N GLU A 87 20.69 7.24 -10.30
CA GLU A 87 20.60 7.10 -11.73
C GLU A 87 19.27 7.65 -12.27
N LYS A 88 19.23 8.06 -13.54
CA LYS A 88 17.99 8.60 -14.14
C LYS A 88 16.86 7.57 -14.15
N VAL A 89 17.18 6.30 -14.37
CA VAL A 89 16.21 5.20 -14.35
C VAL A 89 15.53 5.05 -12.99
N ASP A 90 16.23 5.32 -11.88
CA ASP A 90 15.63 5.24 -10.54
C ASP A 90 14.46 6.23 -10.38
N VAL A 91 14.59 7.44 -10.95
CA VAL A 91 13.50 8.43 -10.95
C VAL A 91 12.30 7.93 -11.76
N VAL A 92 12.55 7.36 -12.92
CA VAL A 92 11.50 6.79 -13.77
C VAL A 92 10.80 5.62 -13.06
N MET A 93 11.56 4.75 -12.39
CA MET A 93 10.99 3.64 -11.62
C MET A 93 10.11 4.13 -10.47
N ALA A 94 10.50 5.19 -9.77
CA ALA A 94 9.66 5.78 -8.73
C ALA A 94 8.35 6.33 -9.29
N GLN A 95 8.38 6.98 -10.46
CA GLN A 95 7.16 7.43 -11.15
C GLN A 95 6.27 6.26 -11.56
N ILE A 96 6.86 5.17 -12.07
CA ILE A 96 6.14 3.94 -12.41
C ILE A 96 5.53 3.31 -11.16
N SER A 97 6.25 3.26 -10.03
CA SER A 97 5.73 2.73 -8.77
C SER A 97 4.48 3.47 -8.31
N LYS A 98 4.48 4.79 -8.47
CA LYS A 98 3.32 5.64 -8.17
C LYS A 98 2.15 5.32 -9.10
N LYS A 99 2.37 5.29 -10.42
CA LYS A 99 1.34 4.96 -11.42
C LYS A 99 0.75 3.57 -11.20
N LEU A 100 1.57 2.56 -10.92
CA LEU A 100 1.12 1.20 -10.61
C LEU A 100 0.27 1.19 -9.34
N SER A 101 0.75 1.84 -8.28
CA SER A 101 0.00 1.92 -7.04
C SER A 101 -1.36 2.58 -7.23
N GLU A 102 -1.45 3.66 -8.00
CA GLU A 102 -2.69 4.38 -8.29
C GLU A 102 -3.65 3.56 -9.16
N SER A 103 -3.15 2.89 -10.20
CA SER A 103 -3.98 2.08 -11.10
C SER A 103 -4.53 0.81 -10.45
N LEU A 104 -3.87 0.32 -9.39
CA LEU A 104 -4.25 -0.86 -8.63
C LEU A 104 -4.98 -0.54 -7.31
N LEU A 105 -5.43 0.70 -7.13
CA LEU A 105 -6.31 1.02 -6.02
C LEU A 105 -7.71 0.42 -6.23
N PRO A 106 -8.37 -0.04 -5.17
CA PRO A 106 -9.80 -0.33 -5.21
C PRO A 106 -10.54 0.90 -5.71
N ARG A 107 -11.43 0.71 -6.66
CA ARG A 107 -12.20 1.80 -7.27
C ARG A 107 -13.48 2.11 -6.52
N MET A 108 -13.81 1.27 -5.57
CA MET A 108 -14.99 1.43 -4.74
C MET A 108 -14.63 1.61 -3.28
N ASN A 109 -15.31 2.54 -2.63
CA ASN A 109 -15.25 2.75 -1.17
C ASN A 109 -16.27 1.84 -0.44
N ALA A 110 -16.53 0.68 -0.93
CA ALA A 110 -17.78 -0.05 -0.86
C ALA A 110 -18.05 -0.82 0.44
N TYR A 111 -17.63 -0.36 1.57
CA TYR A 111 -18.12 -0.96 2.82
C TYR A 111 -19.03 -0.01 3.60
N HIS A 112 -19.69 0.92 2.89
CA HIS A 112 -20.57 1.89 3.49
C HIS A 112 -22.01 1.56 3.13
N GLU A 113 -22.77 1.23 4.14
CA GLU A 113 -24.24 1.22 4.06
C GLU A 113 -24.77 2.36 4.92
N ILE A 114 -25.70 3.12 4.41
CA ILE A 114 -26.43 4.12 5.17
C ILE A 114 -27.82 3.57 5.43
N TRP A 115 -28.07 3.23 6.66
CA TRP A 115 -29.35 2.74 7.15
C TRP A 115 -30.03 3.84 7.95
N LEU A 116 -31.31 4.03 7.70
CA LEU A 116 -32.18 4.85 8.55
C LEU A 116 -32.85 3.91 9.56
N ASP A 117 -32.83 4.33 10.83
CA ASP A 117 -33.51 3.64 11.94
C ASP A 117 -33.10 2.16 12.13
N LYS A 118 -31.83 1.86 11.93
CA LYS A 118 -31.31 0.52 12.18
C LYS A 118 -31.53 0.11 13.64
N GLY A 119 -32.36 -0.91 13.84
CA GLY A 119 -32.65 -1.46 15.17
C GLY A 119 -34.13 -1.33 15.59
N THR A 120 -34.97 -0.73 14.76
CA THR A 120 -36.43 -0.78 14.94
C THR A 120 -37.03 -1.80 13.98
N ASP A 121 -37.85 -2.72 14.49
CA ASP A 121 -38.31 -3.94 13.79
C ASP A 121 -39.06 -3.75 12.48
N SER A 122 -39.43 -2.54 12.11
CA SER A 122 -40.30 -2.32 10.94
C SER A 122 -39.91 -1.17 10.03
N SER A 123 -38.86 -0.41 10.34
CA SER A 123 -38.53 0.84 9.63
C SER A 123 -37.14 0.99 9.12
N SER A 124 -36.27 0.00 9.33
CA SER A 124 -34.87 0.07 8.81
C SER A 124 -34.87 0.16 7.31
N LYS A 125 -34.48 1.29 6.77
CA LYS A 125 -34.37 1.51 5.33
C LYS A 125 -32.91 1.68 4.94
N LEU A 126 -32.42 0.81 4.07
CA LEU A 126 -31.13 1.00 3.42
C LEU A 126 -31.27 2.13 2.40
N LEU A 127 -30.56 3.23 2.61
CA LEU A 127 -30.56 4.39 1.72
C LEU A 127 -29.45 4.31 0.67
N VAL A 128 -28.29 3.77 1.04
CA VAL A 128 -27.12 3.65 0.16
C VAL A 128 -26.41 2.34 0.47
N GLY A 129 -25.98 1.63 -0.54
CA GLY A 129 -25.41 0.29 -0.44
C GLY A 129 -26.44 -0.80 -0.82
N GLY A 130 -26.16 -2.03 -0.64
CA GLY A 130 -27.03 -3.23 -0.73
C GLY A 130 -27.97 -3.45 -1.90
N ALA A 131 -28.59 -2.42 -2.44
CA ALA A 131 -29.51 -2.53 -3.57
C ALA A 131 -28.81 -2.47 -4.94
N LEU A 132 -27.62 -1.93 -5.00
CA LEU A 132 -26.75 -1.99 -6.16
C LEU A 132 -25.78 -3.14 -5.90
N GLN A 133 -25.69 -4.07 -6.81
CA GLN A 133 -24.62 -5.07 -6.82
C GLN A 133 -23.29 -4.35 -7.14
N ASP A 134 -22.90 -3.51 -6.22
CA ASP A 134 -21.67 -2.76 -6.28
C ASP A 134 -20.55 -3.69 -5.85
N TYR A 135 -19.87 -4.27 -6.79
CA TYR A 135 -18.63 -5.00 -6.51
C TYR A 135 -17.44 -4.26 -7.12
N GLU A 136 -16.32 -4.44 -6.47
CA GLU A 136 -15.06 -3.81 -6.88
C GLU A 136 -14.68 -4.25 -8.32
N PRO A 137 -14.59 -3.31 -9.29
CA PRO A 137 -14.41 -3.69 -10.70
C PRO A 137 -13.04 -4.27 -11.01
N LEU A 138 -12.02 -3.98 -10.20
CA LEU A 138 -10.67 -4.51 -10.38
C LEU A 138 -10.48 -5.83 -9.64
N TYR A 139 -10.91 -5.91 -8.39
CA TYR A 139 -10.67 -7.05 -7.50
C TYR A 139 -11.86 -8.02 -7.41
N GLY A 140 -13.02 -7.63 -7.93
CA GLY A 140 -14.22 -8.43 -7.82
C GLY A 140 -14.83 -8.43 -6.41
N PRO A 141 -15.91 -9.22 -6.20
CA PRO A 141 -16.65 -9.21 -4.94
C PRO A 141 -15.88 -9.79 -3.74
N TYR A 142 -14.88 -10.63 -3.99
CA TYR A 142 -14.14 -11.32 -2.94
C TYR A 142 -12.73 -10.79 -2.71
N TYR A 143 -12.31 -9.80 -3.50
CA TYR A 143 -10.94 -9.29 -3.50
C TYR A 143 -9.91 -10.39 -3.82
N LEU A 144 -8.65 -10.18 -3.46
CA LEU A 144 -7.61 -11.19 -3.63
C LEU A 144 -7.62 -12.17 -2.43
N PRO A 145 -7.16 -13.40 -2.61
CA PRO A 145 -7.10 -14.38 -1.49
C PRO A 145 -6.12 -13.96 -0.40
N ARG A 146 -5.20 -13.06 -0.70
CA ARG A 146 -4.22 -12.51 0.23
C ARG A 146 -3.67 -11.18 -0.28
N LYS A 147 -2.99 -10.44 0.62
CA LYS A 147 -2.21 -9.25 0.28
C LYS A 147 -1.28 -9.53 -0.90
N PHE A 148 -1.28 -8.65 -1.89
CA PHE A 148 -0.46 -8.74 -3.09
C PHE A 148 0.64 -7.68 -3.08
N LYS A 149 1.83 -8.01 -3.51
CA LYS A 149 3.01 -7.16 -3.37
C LYS A 149 3.81 -7.12 -4.66
N ILE A 150 4.14 -5.91 -5.09
CA ILE A 150 4.97 -5.63 -6.26
C ILE A 150 6.23 -4.90 -5.81
N ALA A 151 7.38 -5.30 -6.37
CA ALA A 151 8.64 -4.59 -6.18
C ALA A 151 9.41 -4.48 -7.50
N MET A 152 10.17 -3.40 -7.63
CA MET A 152 11.01 -3.13 -8.80
C MET A 152 12.46 -2.99 -8.38
N ALA A 153 13.37 -3.64 -9.12
CA ALA A 153 14.81 -3.54 -8.94
C ALA A 153 15.51 -3.20 -10.25
N LEU A 154 16.61 -2.46 -10.15
CA LEU A 154 17.52 -2.19 -11.28
C LEU A 154 18.83 -2.94 -11.06
N PRO A 155 19.10 -4.01 -11.81
CA PRO A 155 20.36 -4.74 -11.69
C PRO A 155 21.61 -3.83 -11.90
N PRO A 156 22.72 -4.14 -11.23
CA PRO A 156 22.96 -5.32 -10.37
C PRO A 156 22.39 -5.19 -8.94
N ARG A 157 21.69 -4.10 -8.62
CA ARG A 157 21.12 -3.84 -7.29
C ARG A 157 19.83 -4.62 -7.06
N ASN A 158 19.67 -5.16 -5.87
CA ASN A 158 18.44 -5.78 -5.39
C ASN A 158 18.19 -5.40 -3.92
N ASP A 159 18.09 -4.12 -3.66
CA ASP A 159 17.88 -3.54 -2.34
C ASP A 159 16.43 -3.60 -1.85
N VAL A 160 15.53 -4.16 -2.63
CA VAL A 160 14.11 -4.39 -2.31
C VAL A 160 13.73 -5.85 -2.19
N ASP A 161 14.70 -6.78 -2.32
CA ASP A 161 14.44 -8.21 -2.29
C ASP A 161 13.37 -8.62 -3.33
N VAL A 162 13.60 -8.22 -4.59
CA VAL A 162 12.58 -8.29 -5.65
C VAL A 162 11.95 -9.69 -5.80
N PHE A 163 12.74 -10.75 -5.63
CA PHE A 163 12.29 -12.14 -5.75
C PHE A 163 11.45 -12.66 -4.57
N ALA A 164 11.36 -11.89 -3.49
CA ALA A 164 10.51 -12.23 -2.35
C ALA A 164 9.06 -11.71 -2.50
N HIS A 165 8.73 -11.10 -3.64
CA HIS A 165 7.45 -10.45 -3.90
C HIS A 165 6.61 -11.24 -4.90
N ASP A 166 5.27 -11.08 -4.82
CA ASP A 166 4.33 -11.76 -5.70
C ASP A 166 4.55 -11.39 -7.18
N VAL A 167 4.97 -10.15 -7.45
CA VAL A 167 5.47 -9.71 -8.75
C VAL A 167 6.80 -8.98 -8.58
N ALA A 168 7.78 -9.46 -9.30
CA ALA A 168 9.09 -8.88 -9.46
C ALA A 168 9.19 -8.16 -10.81
N LEU A 169 9.53 -6.89 -10.82
CA LEU A 169 9.83 -6.13 -12.03
C LEU A 169 11.32 -5.81 -12.05
N VAL A 170 12.06 -6.58 -12.83
CA VAL A 170 13.51 -6.40 -12.99
C VAL A 170 13.77 -5.50 -14.18
N ALA A 171 14.22 -4.29 -13.93
CA ALA A 171 14.39 -3.26 -14.95
C ALA A 171 15.48 -3.64 -15.98
N ILE A 172 15.21 -3.36 -17.24
CA ILE A 172 16.15 -3.43 -18.35
C ILE A 172 16.43 -1.99 -18.74
N ALA A 173 17.69 -1.58 -18.60
CA ALA A 173 18.14 -0.23 -18.93
C ALA A 173 19.26 -0.28 -19.97
N ASN A 174 19.53 0.86 -20.61
CA ASN A 174 20.75 1.02 -21.41
C ASN A 174 22.00 0.97 -20.53
N LYS A 175 23.19 0.85 -21.14
CA LYS A 175 24.47 0.69 -20.40
C LYS A 175 24.73 1.79 -19.37
N ASP A 176 24.31 2.99 -19.67
CA ASP A 176 24.59 4.17 -18.82
C ASP A 176 23.47 4.43 -17.81
N HIS A 177 22.49 3.57 -17.70
CA HIS A 177 21.30 3.69 -16.84
C HIS A 177 20.58 5.04 -16.96
N THR A 178 20.58 5.60 -18.15
CA THR A 178 19.90 6.87 -18.47
C THR A 178 18.51 6.66 -19.04
N GLU A 179 18.21 5.47 -19.58
CA GLU A 179 16.95 5.13 -20.20
C GLU A 179 16.48 3.75 -19.77
N LEU A 180 15.20 3.68 -19.39
CA LEU A 180 14.51 2.42 -19.08
C LEU A 180 13.93 1.85 -20.38
N LEU A 181 14.37 0.66 -20.76
CA LEU A 181 13.93 -0.03 -21.98
C LEU A 181 12.72 -0.93 -21.72
N GLY A 182 12.57 -1.44 -20.51
CA GLY A 182 11.48 -2.34 -20.15
C GLY A 182 11.71 -3.06 -18.82
N PHE A 183 10.95 -4.12 -18.60
CA PHE A 183 11.07 -4.97 -17.42
C PHE A 183 11.00 -6.44 -17.80
N ASN A 184 11.83 -7.25 -17.16
CA ASN A 184 11.56 -8.67 -17.01
C ASN A 184 10.58 -8.84 -15.86
N VAL A 185 9.54 -9.62 -16.08
CA VAL A 185 8.48 -9.86 -15.09
C VAL A 185 8.65 -11.24 -14.47
N GLY A 186 8.90 -11.27 -13.17
CA GLY A 186 8.86 -12.48 -12.36
C GLY A 186 7.51 -12.60 -11.64
N ILE A 187 6.95 -13.79 -11.60
CA ILE A 187 5.68 -14.09 -10.91
C ILE A 187 5.93 -15.19 -9.88
N GLY A 188 5.24 -15.08 -8.76
CA GLY A 188 5.48 -15.92 -7.61
C GLY A 188 6.41 -15.22 -6.64
N GLY A 189 7.12 -15.92 -5.85
CA GLY A 189 8.09 -15.37 -4.92
C GLY A 189 7.89 -15.84 -3.50
N GLY A 190 8.97 -15.87 -2.77
CA GLY A 190 8.98 -16.32 -1.40
C GLY A 190 10.35 -16.24 -0.77
N MET A 191 10.38 -16.17 0.54
CA MET A 191 11.60 -16.13 1.34
C MET A 191 11.94 -17.50 1.92
N GLY A 192 11.94 -18.54 1.06
CA GLY A 192 12.28 -19.90 1.49
C GLY A 192 11.08 -20.68 2.06
N VAL A 193 11.38 -21.80 2.69
CA VAL A 193 10.43 -22.80 3.14
C VAL A 193 9.85 -22.41 4.51
N THR A 194 8.53 -22.48 4.68
CA THR A 194 7.94 -22.35 6.01
C THR A 194 8.22 -23.59 6.85
N HIS A 195 8.40 -23.42 8.16
CA HIS A 195 8.79 -24.49 9.10
C HIS A 195 7.91 -25.76 9.00
N SER A 196 6.65 -25.62 8.63
CA SER A 196 5.67 -26.72 8.52
C SER A 196 5.45 -27.25 7.10
N MET A 197 6.03 -26.64 6.08
CA MET A 197 5.83 -27.02 4.66
C MET A 197 7.16 -27.05 3.92
N LYS A 198 7.87 -28.15 4.06
CA LYS A 198 9.19 -28.37 3.43
C LYS A 198 9.14 -28.40 1.90
N ASP A 199 7.98 -28.66 1.30
CA ASP A 199 7.80 -28.82 -0.15
C ASP A 199 7.23 -27.61 -0.88
N ARG A 200 7.03 -26.46 -0.21
CA ARG A 200 6.72 -25.22 -0.91
C ARG A 200 7.97 -24.74 -1.63
N LYS A 201 8.18 -25.29 -2.79
CA LYS A 201 9.05 -24.66 -3.78
C LYS A 201 8.39 -23.34 -4.17
N SER A 202 9.15 -22.25 -4.06
CA SER A 202 8.78 -21.00 -4.74
C SER A 202 8.78 -21.32 -6.23
N THR A 203 7.61 -21.39 -6.83
CA THR A 203 7.46 -21.45 -8.28
C THR A 203 7.50 -20.05 -8.83
#